data_11f1ef7f4940b72f181513fd88e6a3a6
#
_entry.id   11f1ef7f4940b72f181513fd88e6a3a6
#
_cell.length_a   1.000
_cell.length_b   1.000
_cell.length_c   1.000
_cell.angle_alpha   90.00
_cell.angle_beta   90.00
_cell.angle_gamma   90.00
#
_symmetry.space_group_name_H-M   'P 1'
#
loop_
_entity.id
_entity.type
_entity.pdbx_description
1 polymer ?
#
loop_
_entity_poly.entity_id
_entity_poly.type
_entity_poly.pdbx_seq_one_letter_code
_entity_poly.pdbx_strand_id
1 'polypeptide(L)'
;MNRHAGLRAQGIGLVLLLATACAPAPATDKTPKAGTEMSRAVLDPYLKIQSALADDSMDGVKANAGDVATAATSLGAPAMKIDTAAVQLAAATEIDDARSKFGTLSEAIDTYMKGLHLTAPEGVKVAMCPMVQKPWLQTDATIHNPYFGKSMQTCGSFR
;
A
#
# COMPACT_ATOMS: atom_id res chain seq x y z
N MET A 1 -30.12 -63.75 -46.85
CA MET A 1 -31.40 -63.41 -47.62
C MET A 1 -31.65 -61.92 -47.39
N ASN A 2 -31.61 -61.20 -48.54
CA ASN A 2 -32.31 -59.95 -48.88
C ASN A 2 -32.04 -58.68 -48.04
N ARG A 3 -31.38 -57.67 -48.62
CA ARG A 3 -31.88 -56.58 -49.50
C ARG A 3 -32.56 -55.47 -48.67
N HIS A 4 -32.37 -54.22 -48.83
CA HIS A 4 -32.06 -53.19 -49.84
C HIS A 4 -31.57 -51.93 -49.13
N ALA A 5 -30.54 -51.24 -49.55
CA ALA A 5 -30.50 -50.08 -50.45
C ALA A 5 -31.48 -48.94 -50.12
N GLY A 6 -30.95 -47.77 -49.87
CA GLY A 6 -31.65 -46.51 -49.71
C GLY A 6 -30.68 -45.34 -49.58
N LEU A 7 -30.11 -44.96 -50.71
CA LEU A 7 -29.33 -43.76 -50.94
C LEU A 7 -30.28 -42.55 -50.99
N ARG A 8 -30.11 -41.51 -50.21
CA ARG A 8 -30.55 -40.17 -50.55
C ARG A 8 -29.56 -39.13 -50.04
N ALA A 9 -29.01 -38.48 -51.04
CA ALA A 9 -28.23 -37.27 -50.96
C ALA A 9 -29.11 -36.05 -50.69
N GLN A 10 -28.48 -35.01 -50.26
CA GLN A 10 -28.74 -33.57 -50.35
C GLN A 10 -28.82 -32.87 -49.03
N GLY A 11 -27.92 -31.94 -48.85
CA GLY A 11 -28.10 -30.56 -48.55
C GLY A 11 -26.85 -29.93 -47.98
N ILE A 12 -26.02 -29.36 -48.82
CA ILE A 12 -24.93 -28.48 -48.46
C ILE A 12 -25.56 -27.19 -47.93
N GLY A 13 -25.48 -26.96 -46.62
CA GLY A 13 -25.79 -25.69 -45.98
C GLY A 13 -24.52 -25.13 -45.34
N LEU A 14 -23.76 -24.35 -46.13
CA LEU A 14 -22.61 -23.59 -45.62
C LEU A 14 -23.12 -22.44 -44.80
N VAL A 15 -23.20 -22.60 -43.47
CA VAL A 15 -23.45 -21.50 -42.52
C VAL A 15 -22.11 -20.87 -42.18
N LEU A 16 -21.87 -19.70 -42.80
CA LEU A 16 -20.73 -18.85 -42.46
C LEU A 16 -21.01 -18.16 -41.10
N LEU A 17 -20.51 -18.73 -40.01
CA LEU A 17 -20.49 -18.08 -38.72
C LEU A 17 -19.35 -17.05 -38.72
N LEU A 18 -19.72 -15.78 -38.88
CA LEU A 18 -18.86 -14.63 -38.60
C LEU A 18 -18.65 -14.57 -37.10
N ALA A 19 -17.55 -15.16 -36.62
CA ALA A 19 -17.07 -14.95 -35.26
C ALA A 19 -16.45 -13.54 -35.17
N THR A 20 -17.21 -12.57 -34.67
CA THR A 20 -16.68 -11.30 -34.23
C THR A 20 -15.82 -11.56 -32.99
N ALA A 21 -14.50 -11.64 -33.19
CA ALA A 21 -13.52 -11.68 -32.12
C ALA A 21 -13.53 -10.32 -31.41
N CYS A 22 -14.20 -10.23 -30.28
CA CYS A 22 -13.96 -9.16 -29.30
C CYS A 22 -12.55 -9.37 -28.77
N ALA A 23 -11.58 -8.62 -29.29
CA ALA A 23 -10.25 -8.54 -28.69
C ALA A 23 -10.39 -7.83 -27.35
N PRO A 24 -9.94 -8.43 -26.21
CA PRO A 24 -9.85 -7.70 -24.96
C PRO A 24 -8.82 -6.58 -25.13
N ALA A 25 -9.22 -5.36 -24.72
CA ALA A 25 -8.30 -4.23 -24.64
C ALA A 25 -7.08 -4.62 -23.77
N PRO A 26 -5.86 -4.17 -24.12
CA PRO A 26 -4.70 -4.43 -23.27
C PRO A 26 -4.95 -3.78 -21.92
N ALA A 27 -5.17 -4.61 -20.87
CA ALA A 27 -5.09 -4.18 -19.50
C ALA A 27 -3.66 -3.70 -19.30
N THR A 28 -3.48 -2.41 -19.05
CA THR A 28 -2.19 -1.88 -18.57
C THR A 28 -1.95 -2.53 -17.22
N ASP A 29 -1.16 -3.59 -17.24
CA ASP A 29 -0.69 -4.27 -16.04
C ASP A 29 0.22 -3.30 -15.26
N LYS A 30 -0.39 -2.56 -14.33
CA LYS A 30 0.31 -1.76 -13.32
C LYS A 30 0.68 -2.63 -12.12
N THR A 31 1.09 -3.87 -12.37
CA THR A 31 1.65 -4.70 -11.32
C THR A 31 2.95 -4.06 -10.85
N PRO A 32 3.06 -3.59 -9.60
CA PRO A 32 4.31 -3.06 -9.06
C PRO A 32 5.39 -4.13 -9.22
N LYS A 33 6.51 -3.75 -9.80
CA LYS A 33 7.65 -4.65 -9.95
C LYS A 33 8.11 -5.05 -8.55
N ALA A 34 7.82 -6.28 -8.15
CA ALA A 34 8.16 -6.80 -6.83
C ALA A 34 9.66 -6.54 -6.54
N GLY A 35 9.95 -5.82 -5.45
CA GLY A 35 11.31 -5.58 -4.96
C GLY A 35 11.90 -4.19 -5.25
N THR A 36 11.16 -3.24 -5.88
CA THR A 36 11.64 -1.87 -6.09
C THR A 36 10.88 -0.83 -5.29
N GLU A 37 9.74 -1.18 -4.74
CA GLU A 37 8.88 -0.28 -3.95
C GLU A 37 8.64 -0.84 -2.56
N MET A 38 8.40 0.08 -1.61
CA MET A 38 7.98 -0.30 -0.27
C MET A 38 6.63 -1.03 -0.28
N SER A 39 6.54 -2.12 0.48
CA SER A 39 5.33 -2.95 0.54
C SER A 39 4.09 -2.17 0.96
N ARG A 40 3.02 -2.27 0.19
CA ARG A 40 1.70 -1.71 0.52
C ARG A 40 1.14 -2.32 1.80
N ALA A 41 1.43 -3.58 2.09
CA ALA A 41 0.98 -4.22 3.32
C ALA A 41 1.49 -3.50 4.59
N VAL A 42 2.67 -2.87 4.53
CA VAL A 42 3.20 -2.01 5.60
C VAL A 42 2.65 -0.59 5.49
N LEU A 43 2.62 -0.03 4.27
CA LEU A 43 2.31 1.39 4.08
C LEU A 43 0.82 1.71 4.24
N ASP A 44 -0.09 0.87 3.80
CA ASP A 44 -1.52 1.19 3.86
C ASP A 44 -2.01 1.36 5.31
N PRO A 45 -1.70 0.47 6.28
CA PRO A 45 -2.02 0.73 7.68
C PRO A 45 -1.20 1.89 8.28
N TYR A 46 0.06 2.07 7.90
CA TYR A 46 0.87 3.22 8.32
C TYR A 46 0.24 4.55 7.92
N LEU A 47 -0.25 4.69 6.69
CA LEU A 47 -0.89 5.91 6.18
C LEU A 47 -2.19 6.23 6.93
N LYS A 48 -2.94 5.22 7.37
CA LYS A 48 -4.12 5.41 8.24
C LYS A 48 -3.72 5.98 9.61
N ILE A 49 -2.62 5.49 10.19
CA ILE A 49 -2.09 6.05 11.45
C ILE A 49 -1.67 7.50 11.24
N GLN A 50 -0.94 7.80 10.16
CA GLN A 50 -0.50 9.14 9.82
C GLN A 50 -1.69 10.12 9.74
N SER A 51 -2.74 9.75 9.02
CA SER A 51 -3.95 10.57 8.88
C SER A 51 -4.64 10.78 10.23
N ALA A 52 -4.84 9.72 11.03
CA ALA A 52 -5.47 9.85 12.34
C ALA A 52 -4.70 10.81 13.25
N LEU A 53 -3.38 10.68 13.35
CA LEU A 53 -2.55 11.55 14.19
C LEU A 53 -2.52 13.01 13.69
N ALA A 54 -2.56 13.23 12.36
CA ALA A 54 -2.68 14.57 11.77
C ALA A 54 -4.04 15.24 12.08
N ASP A 55 -5.07 14.43 12.30
CA ASP A 55 -6.42 14.88 12.67
C ASP A 55 -6.67 14.94 14.20
N ASP A 56 -5.61 14.80 15.02
CA ASP A 56 -5.67 14.74 16.48
C ASP A 56 -6.50 13.54 17.00
N SER A 57 -6.49 12.42 16.30
CA SER A 57 -7.25 11.22 16.64
C SER A 57 -6.33 10.03 16.98
N MET A 58 -6.80 9.19 17.90
CA MET A 58 -6.22 7.88 18.22
C MET A 58 -7.00 6.72 17.56
N ASP A 59 -8.06 7.06 16.78
CA ASP A 59 -8.92 6.05 16.17
C ASP A 59 -8.15 5.14 15.21
N GLY A 60 -8.21 3.86 15.47
CA GLY A 60 -7.54 2.85 14.65
C GLY A 60 -6.01 2.79 14.79
N VAL A 61 -5.36 3.71 15.53
CA VAL A 61 -3.88 3.73 15.67
C VAL A 61 -3.36 2.38 16.17
N LYS A 62 -3.93 1.85 17.25
CA LYS A 62 -3.52 0.56 17.81
C LYS A 62 -3.68 -0.60 16.82
N ALA A 63 -4.83 -0.70 16.18
CA ALA A 63 -5.12 -1.79 15.24
C ALA A 63 -4.19 -1.71 14.01
N ASN A 64 -4.09 -0.53 13.39
CA ASN A 64 -3.23 -0.34 12.23
C ASN A 64 -1.73 -0.53 12.57
N ALA A 65 -1.29 -0.16 13.78
CA ALA A 65 0.08 -0.44 14.22
C ALA A 65 0.34 -1.95 14.36
N GLY A 66 -0.63 -2.73 14.84
CA GLY A 66 -0.58 -4.20 14.83
C GLY A 66 -0.48 -4.79 13.42
N ASP A 67 -1.23 -4.23 12.46
CA ASP A 67 -1.16 -4.63 11.05
C ASP A 67 0.21 -4.33 10.45
N VAL A 68 0.80 -3.16 10.75
CA VAL A 68 2.19 -2.82 10.34
C VAL A 68 3.18 -3.83 10.90
N ALA A 69 3.09 -4.19 12.18
CA ALA A 69 3.98 -5.16 12.81
C ALA A 69 3.88 -6.54 12.13
N THR A 70 2.66 -7.01 11.88
CA THR A 70 2.40 -8.28 11.19
C THR A 70 3.00 -8.29 9.77
N ALA A 71 2.79 -7.20 9.02
CA ALA A 71 3.34 -7.05 7.68
C ALA A 71 4.88 -6.98 7.69
N ALA A 72 5.47 -6.25 8.66
CA ALA A 72 6.93 -6.15 8.82
C ALA A 72 7.57 -7.50 9.14
N THR A 73 6.93 -8.32 10.00
CA THR A 73 7.39 -9.69 10.28
C THR A 73 7.50 -10.52 8.98
N SER A 74 6.57 -10.36 8.05
CA SER A 74 6.58 -11.06 6.76
C SER A 74 7.73 -10.62 5.83
N LEU A 75 8.30 -9.43 6.04
CA LEU A 75 9.47 -8.93 5.31
C LEU A 75 10.80 -9.48 5.86
N GLY A 76 10.76 -10.15 7.02
CA GLY A 76 11.92 -10.81 7.63
C GLY A 76 12.87 -9.87 8.37
N ALA A 77 14.08 -10.38 8.66
CA ALA A 77 15.06 -9.74 9.52
C ALA A 77 15.38 -8.26 9.17
N PRO A 78 15.48 -7.84 7.90
CA PRO A 78 15.75 -6.43 7.58
C PRO A 78 14.70 -5.46 8.10
N ALA A 79 13.44 -5.90 8.27
CA ALA A 79 12.31 -5.08 8.73
C ALA A 79 12.06 -5.15 10.25
N MET A 80 12.93 -5.81 11.02
CA MET A 80 12.76 -6.00 12.48
C MET A 80 12.59 -4.66 13.24
N LYS A 81 13.24 -3.59 12.79
CA LYS A 81 13.09 -2.27 13.41
C LYS A 81 11.69 -1.68 13.18
N ILE A 82 11.08 -1.96 12.02
CA ILE A 82 9.69 -1.55 11.72
C ILE A 82 8.74 -2.32 12.63
N ASP A 83 8.88 -3.64 12.72
CA ASP A 83 8.08 -4.49 13.61
C ASP A 83 8.14 -3.99 15.06
N THR A 84 9.35 -3.83 15.62
CA THR A 84 9.54 -3.36 17.01
C THR A 84 8.89 -2.00 17.24
N ALA A 85 9.08 -1.04 16.32
CA ALA A 85 8.50 0.30 16.46
C ALA A 85 6.97 0.28 16.35
N ALA A 86 6.42 -0.56 15.48
CA ALA A 86 4.98 -0.73 15.32
C ALA A 86 4.34 -1.34 16.58
N VAL A 87 4.96 -2.37 17.16
CA VAL A 87 4.51 -2.96 18.44
C VAL A 87 4.51 -1.92 19.58
N GLN A 88 5.57 -1.09 19.66
CA GLN A 88 5.62 -0.01 20.64
C GLN A 88 4.52 1.02 20.43
N LEU A 89 4.25 1.39 19.18
CA LEU A 89 3.15 2.31 18.85
C LEU A 89 1.78 1.73 19.20
N ALA A 90 1.56 0.44 18.95
CA ALA A 90 0.30 -0.24 19.31
C ALA A 90 0.02 -0.23 20.82
N ALA A 91 1.04 -0.05 21.65
CA ALA A 91 0.92 0.06 23.12
C ALA A 91 0.67 1.49 23.61
N ALA A 92 0.69 2.50 22.74
CA ALA A 92 0.42 3.89 23.12
C ALA A 92 -1.05 4.07 23.52
N THR A 93 -1.27 4.81 24.63
CA THR A 93 -2.62 5.14 25.13
C THR A 93 -2.93 6.63 25.01
N GLU A 94 -1.91 7.47 24.89
CA GLU A 94 -2.01 8.92 24.81
C GLU A 94 -1.47 9.40 23.46
N ILE A 95 -2.06 10.47 22.93
CA ILE A 95 -1.73 10.96 21.57
C ILE A 95 -0.28 11.44 21.45
N ASP A 96 0.27 12.08 22.47
CA ASP A 96 1.65 12.58 22.44
C ASP A 96 2.67 11.43 22.45
N ASP A 97 2.40 10.37 23.22
CA ASP A 97 3.18 9.13 23.20
C ASP A 97 3.06 8.42 21.84
N ALA A 98 1.85 8.35 21.29
CA ALA A 98 1.63 7.80 19.95
C ALA A 98 2.40 8.57 18.86
N ARG A 99 2.40 9.91 18.90
CA ARG A 99 3.17 10.76 17.98
C ARG A 99 4.67 10.52 18.07
N SER A 100 5.19 10.41 19.30
CA SER A 100 6.61 10.10 19.54
C SER A 100 7.00 8.75 18.94
N LYS A 101 6.19 7.70 19.21
CA LYS A 101 6.40 6.34 18.72
C LYS A 101 6.18 6.21 17.21
N PHE A 102 5.20 6.96 16.67
CA PHE A 102 5.00 7.06 15.22
C PHE A 102 6.24 7.67 14.54
N GLY A 103 6.88 8.64 15.16
CA GLY A 103 8.15 9.17 14.66
C GLY A 103 9.24 8.11 14.58
N THR A 104 9.34 7.24 15.56
CA THR A 104 10.29 6.11 15.55
C THR A 104 9.93 5.09 14.44
N LEU A 105 8.65 4.81 14.25
CA LEU A 105 8.19 3.94 13.16
C LEU A 105 8.51 4.55 11.79
N SER A 106 8.27 5.85 11.62
CA SER A 106 8.57 6.56 10.37
C SER A 106 10.05 6.54 10.02
N GLU A 107 10.93 6.74 11.01
CA GLU A 107 12.39 6.62 10.83
C GLU A 107 12.82 5.20 10.48
N ALA A 108 12.20 4.19 11.09
CA ALA A 108 12.48 2.79 10.79
C ALA A 108 12.12 2.45 9.34
N ILE A 109 10.96 2.91 8.85
CA ILE A 109 10.52 2.73 7.46
C ILE A 109 11.45 3.48 6.49
N ASP A 110 11.77 4.75 6.75
CA ASP A 110 12.67 5.55 5.91
C ASP A 110 14.06 4.90 5.83
N THR A 111 14.58 4.41 6.94
CA THR A 111 15.87 3.70 6.99
C THR A 111 15.83 2.39 6.21
N TYR A 112 14.75 1.62 6.35
CA TYR A 112 14.55 0.38 5.61
C TYR A 112 14.50 0.62 4.11
N MET A 113 13.71 1.61 3.67
CA MET A 113 13.60 1.99 2.27
C MET A 113 14.95 2.40 1.69
N LYS A 114 15.71 3.25 2.40
CA LYS A 114 17.05 3.70 1.97
C LYS A 114 18.06 2.55 1.92
N GLY A 115 18.05 1.69 2.93
CA GLY A 115 18.99 0.55 3.01
C GLY A 115 18.80 -0.47 1.90
N LEU A 116 17.60 -0.62 1.38
CA LEU A 116 17.25 -1.53 0.30
C LEU A 116 17.01 -0.83 -1.05
N HIS A 117 17.28 0.47 -1.12
CA HIS A 117 17.03 1.30 -2.33
C HIS A 117 15.60 1.21 -2.85
N LEU A 118 14.61 1.13 -1.94
CA LEU A 118 13.20 1.09 -2.28
C LEU A 118 12.67 2.51 -2.50
N THR A 119 11.75 2.65 -3.43
CA THR A 119 10.97 3.88 -3.63
C THR A 119 9.64 3.82 -2.87
N ALA A 120 9.07 4.98 -2.61
CA ALA A 120 7.66 5.05 -2.21
C ALA A 120 6.79 4.67 -3.42
N PRO A 121 5.69 3.92 -3.21
CA PRO A 121 4.74 3.63 -4.28
C PRO A 121 4.10 4.89 -4.86
N GLU A 122 3.55 4.78 -6.07
CA GLU A 122 2.86 5.89 -6.73
C GLU A 122 1.81 6.53 -5.79
N GLY A 123 1.81 7.86 -5.74
CA GLY A 123 0.92 8.65 -4.90
C GLY A 123 1.38 8.83 -3.45
N VAL A 124 2.40 8.12 -3.00
CA VAL A 124 2.98 8.29 -1.65
C VAL A 124 4.20 9.22 -1.71
N LYS A 125 4.22 10.21 -0.85
CA LYS A 125 5.28 11.22 -0.75
C LYS A 125 5.97 11.13 0.59
N VAL A 126 7.26 11.42 0.60
CA VAL A 126 8.05 11.55 1.84
C VAL A 126 8.10 13.02 2.22
N ALA A 127 7.75 13.31 3.46
CA ALA A 127 7.85 14.63 4.05
C ALA A 127 8.80 14.63 5.26
N MET A 128 9.21 15.80 5.69
CA MET A 128 10.11 16.03 6.82
C MET A 128 9.57 17.15 7.71
N CYS A 129 9.48 16.89 9.01
CA CYS A 129 9.19 17.89 10.01
C CYS A 129 10.49 18.50 10.54
N PRO A 130 10.72 19.81 10.39
CA PRO A 130 11.95 20.45 10.86
C PRO A 130 12.01 20.56 12.39
N MET A 131 10.86 20.56 13.07
CA MET A 131 10.77 20.72 14.53
C MET A 131 11.22 19.48 15.28
N VAL A 132 10.75 18.29 14.86
CA VAL A 132 11.15 17.01 15.45
C VAL A 132 12.24 16.30 14.67
N GLN A 133 12.63 16.85 13.52
CA GLN A 133 13.65 16.31 12.58
C GLN A 133 13.35 14.87 12.16
N LYS A 134 12.07 14.55 11.96
CA LYS A 134 11.62 13.21 11.59
C LYS A 134 10.88 13.20 10.26
N PRO A 135 11.10 12.14 9.44
CA PRO A 135 10.35 11.94 8.20
C PRO A 135 8.97 11.37 8.50
N TRP A 136 8.06 11.50 7.54
CA TRP A 136 6.85 10.69 7.45
C TRP A 136 6.46 10.50 5.99
N LEU A 137 5.56 9.55 5.72
CA LEU A 137 4.97 9.33 4.42
C LEU A 137 3.49 9.69 4.47
N GLN A 138 2.98 10.29 3.39
CA GLN A 138 1.57 10.66 3.23
C GLN A 138 1.15 10.59 1.77
N THR A 139 -0.15 10.56 1.50
CA THR A 139 -0.71 10.59 0.14
C THR A 139 -1.17 11.98 -0.29
N ASP A 140 -1.47 12.85 0.65
CA ASP A 140 -2.01 14.18 0.36
C ASP A 140 -1.04 15.06 -0.42
N ALA A 141 -1.60 15.94 -1.25
CA ALA A 141 -0.83 16.91 -2.03
C ALA A 141 -0.27 18.05 -1.16
N THR A 142 -0.92 18.34 -0.04
CA THR A 142 -0.50 19.32 0.96
C THR A 142 0.06 18.64 2.20
N ILE A 143 0.93 19.33 2.93
CA ILE A 143 1.49 18.80 4.18
C ILE A 143 0.38 18.63 5.22
N HIS A 144 0.31 17.40 5.79
CA HIS A 144 -0.51 17.03 6.94
C HIS A 144 0.38 16.40 8.01
N ASN A 145 0.86 17.24 8.92
CA ASN A 145 1.88 16.86 9.90
C ASN A 145 1.27 16.02 11.04
N PRO A 146 1.67 14.74 11.18
CA PRO A 146 1.15 13.85 12.22
C PRO A 146 1.74 14.12 13.61
N TYR A 147 2.86 14.84 13.69
CA TYR A 147 3.57 15.08 14.95
C TYR A 147 2.94 16.17 15.79
N PHE A 148 2.24 17.13 15.17
CA PHE A 148 1.62 18.25 15.84
C PHE A 148 0.12 18.37 15.58
N GLY A 149 -0.42 17.55 14.67
CA GLY A 149 -1.84 17.58 14.31
C GLY A 149 -2.30 18.97 13.89
N LYS A 150 -3.49 19.34 14.27
CA LYS A 150 -4.12 20.64 13.89
C LYS A 150 -3.38 21.86 14.40
N SER A 151 -2.56 21.73 15.44
CA SER A 151 -1.81 22.88 15.99
C SER A 151 -0.73 23.39 15.04
N MET A 152 -0.11 22.49 14.24
CA MET A 152 0.91 22.84 13.24
C MET A 152 0.78 21.94 11.98
N GLN A 153 -0.44 21.78 11.49
CA GLN A 153 -0.79 20.80 10.47
C GLN A 153 0.04 20.92 9.18
N THR A 154 0.38 22.15 8.77
CA THR A 154 1.13 22.42 7.54
C THR A 154 2.63 22.58 7.75
N CYS A 155 3.13 22.35 8.98
CA CYS A 155 4.57 22.44 9.26
C CYS A 155 5.32 21.25 8.69
N GLY A 156 6.19 21.49 7.71
CA GLY A 156 6.99 20.49 7.04
C GLY A 156 7.23 20.78 5.57
N SER A 157 7.98 19.93 4.91
CA SER A 157 8.24 20.00 3.47
C SER A 157 8.39 18.60 2.87
N PHE A 158 8.02 18.46 1.61
CA PHE A 158 8.31 17.24 0.84
C PHE A 158 9.81 17.17 0.49
N ARG A 159 10.31 15.93 0.38
CA ARG A 159 11.68 15.60 -0.04
C ARG A 159 11.70 14.99 -1.42
#